data_91a8fe215c29c5e6157b1407e2449927
#
_entry.id   91a8fe215c29c5e6157b1407e2449927
#
_cell.length_a   1.000
_cell.length_b   1.000
_cell.length_c   1.000
_cell.angle_alpha   90.00
_cell.angle_beta   90.00
_cell.angle_gamma   90.00
#
_symmetry.space_group_name_H-M   'P 1'
#
loop_
_entity.id
_entity.type
_entity.pdbx_description
1 polymer ?
#
loop_
_entity_poly.entity_id
_entity_poly.type
_entity_poly.pdbx_seq_one_letter_code
_entity_poly.pdbx_strand_id
1 'polypeptide(L)'
;MAIQLSNQRYEEIKCIVVRMFVAYGVSCVPINGFEIAHKMGVKVMPYSAYSSNIRWLLIKKSEDGFSIEKTNGQWYIFYNDEKDYGRVNHTIMHEIGHIVLDHSEDSELAEKEVKFFAKYALAPPVLIHKLKLDNPES
;
A
#
# COMPACT_ATOMS: atom_id res chain seq x y z
N MET A 1 22.47 -15.03 -2.20
CA MET A 1 21.30 -15.55 -2.93
C MET A 1 20.09 -14.67 -2.68
N ALA A 2 19.37 -14.33 -3.73
CA ALA A 2 18.15 -13.56 -3.59
C ALA A 2 17.06 -14.43 -2.95
N ILE A 3 16.37 -13.88 -1.94
CA ILE A 3 15.20 -14.53 -1.36
C ILE A 3 14.06 -14.49 -2.36
N GLN A 4 13.39 -15.60 -2.57
CA GLN A 4 12.23 -15.68 -3.43
C GLN A 4 11.03 -16.14 -2.63
N LEU A 5 9.86 -15.59 -2.97
CA LEU A 5 8.61 -16.02 -2.37
C LEU A 5 8.20 -17.38 -2.92
N SER A 6 7.63 -18.23 -2.07
CA SER A 6 7.06 -19.50 -2.51
C SER A 6 5.79 -19.25 -3.33
N ASN A 7 5.42 -20.19 -4.19
CA ASN A 7 4.18 -20.12 -4.96
C ASN A 7 2.97 -20.01 -4.02
N GLN A 8 3.00 -20.72 -2.90
CA GLN A 8 1.95 -20.65 -1.90
C GLN A 8 1.83 -19.24 -1.33
N ARG A 9 2.95 -18.57 -1.04
CA ARG A 9 2.93 -17.22 -0.49
C ARG A 9 2.38 -16.21 -1.50
N TYR A 10 2.74 -16.33 -2.78
CA TYR A 10 2.16 -15.51 -3.83
C TYR A 10 0.64 -15.63 -3.86
N GLU A 11 0.11 -16.84 -3.79
CA GLU A 11 -1.34 -17.06 -3.79
C GLU A 11 -2.01 -16.50 -2.55
N GLU A 12 -1.37 -16.61 -1.39
CA GLU A 12 -1.87 -16.02 -0.15
C GLU A 12 -1.98 -14.50 -0.27
N ILE A 13 -0.94 -13.84 -0.81
CA ILE A 13 -0.93 -12.39 -0.97
C ILE A 13 -2.01 -11.94 -1.95
N LYS A 14 -2.18 -12.66 -3.06
CA LYS A 14 -3.27 -12.37 -4.01
C LYS A 14 -4.63 -12.45 -3.33
N CYS A 15 -4.86 -13.45 -2.51
CA CYS A 15 -6.11 -13.59 -1.76
C CYS A 15 -6.31 -12.43 -0.79
N ILE A 16 -5.25 -12.00 -0.12
CA ILE A 16 -5.31 -10.87 0.81
C ILE A 16 -5.70 -9.59 0.07
N VAL A 17 -5.12 -9.34 -1.11
CA VAL A 17 -5.47 -8.18 -1.93
C VAL A 17 -6.93 -8.21 -2.33
N VAL A 18 -7.42 -9.35 -2.82
CA VAL A 18 -8.82 -9.50 -3.22
C VAL A 18 -9.75 -9.29 -2.05
N ARG A 19 -9.46 -9.87 -0.90
CA ARG A 19 -10.25 -9.68 0.33
C ARG A 19 -10.29 -8.22 0.75
N MET A 20 -9.16 -7.53 0.65
CA MET A 20 -9.08 -6.10 0.95
C MET A 20 -10.00 -5.31 0.04
N PHE A 21 -9.98 -5.58 -1.26
CA PHE A 21 -10.83 -4.89 -2.21
C PHE A 21 -12.31 -5.15 -1.96
N VAL A 22 -12.67 -6.38 -1.63
CA VAL A 22 -14.05 -6.72 -1.29
C VAL A 22 -14.47 -6.03 0.00
N ALA A 23 -13.62 -6.09 1.03
CA ALA A 23 -13.92 -5.50 2.33
C ALA A 23 -14.14 -4.00 2.26
N TYR A 24 -13.40 -3.29 1.39
CA TYR A 24 -13.48 -1.83 1.30
C TYR A 24 -14.24 -1.35 0.07
N GLY A 25 -14.90 -2.26 -0.65
CA GLY A 25 -15.77 -1.90 -1.75
C GLY A 25 -15.04 -1.29 -2.95
N VAL A 26 -13.82 -1.74 -3.21
CA VAL A 26 -13.03 -1.25 -4.34
C VAL A 26 -13.44 -1.98 -5.60
N SER A 27 -14.09 -1.28 -6.53
CA SER A 27 -14.60 -1.88 -7.75
C SER A 27 -14.26 -1.07 -9.01
N CYS A 28 -13.54 0.03 -8.87
CA CYS A 28 -13.26 0.96 -9.97
C CYS A 28 -11.76 1.09 -10.21
N VAL A 29 -11.40 1.39 -11.45
CA VAL A 29 -10.04 1.78 -11.81
C VAL A 29 -10.03 3.26 -12.18
N PRO A 30 -8.88 3.91 -12.00
CA PRO A 30 -7.63 3.39 -11.41
C PRO A 30 -7.76 3.14 -9.91
N ILE A 31 -7.00 2.20 -9.39
CA ILE A 31 -6.99 1.90 -7.96
C ILE A 31 -6.31 3.06 -7.23
N ASN A 32 -6.98 3.59 -6.22
CA ASN A 32 -6.54 4.75 -5.46
C ASN A 32 -6.14 4.34 -4.03
N GLY A 33 -4.83 4.38 -3.75
CA GLY A 33 -4.31 4.01 -2.43
C GLY A 33 -4.82 4.91 -1.31
N PHE A 34 -5.04 6.20 -1.58
CA PHE A 34 -5.57 7.14 -0.59
C PHE A 34 -6.96 6.73 -0.12
N GLU A 35 -7.80 6.34 -1.05
CA GLU A 35 -9.16 5.90 -0.73
C GLU A 35 -9.14 4.65 0.13
N ILE A 36 -8.30 3.68 -0.22
CA ILE A 36 -8.16 2.44 0.55
C ILE A 36 -7.65 2.75 1.95
N ALA A 37 -6.60 3.56 2.07
CA ALA A 37 -6.05 3.96 3.37
C ALA A 37 -7.11 4.64 4.24
N HIS A 38 -7.89 5.54 3.65
CA HIS A 38 -8.96 6.22 4.36
C HIS A 38 -10.00 5.23 4.90
N LYS A 39 -10.43 4.29 4.07
CA LYS A 39 -11.40 3.25 4.48
C LYS A 39 -10.85 2.31 5.55
N MET A 40 -9.53 2.10 5.56
CA MET A 40 -8.87 1.31 6.61
C MET A 40 -8.71 2.07 7.92
N GLY A 41 -8.99 3.37 7.94
CA GLY A 41 -8.76 4.20 9.12
C GLY A 41 -7.30 4.62 9.28
N VAL A 42 -6.50 4.52 8.23
CA VAL A 42 -5.10 4.95 8.24
C VAL A 42 -5.04 6.43 7.92
N LYS A 43 -4.30 7.19 8.72
CA LYS A 43 -4.10 8.62 8.48
C LYS A 43 -2.92 8.81 7.53
N VAL A 44 -3.13 9.57 6.47
CA VAL A 44 -2.14 9.78 5.42
C VAL A 44 -1.74 11.26 5.43
N MET A 45 -0.44 11.52 5.62
CA MET A 45 0.09 12.87 5.82
C MET A 45 1.17 13.18 4.78
N PRO A 46 1.01 14.25 4.00
CA PRO A 46 2.06 14.67 3.07
C PRO A 46 3.21 15.34 3.80
N TYR A 47 4.43 15.18 3.29
CA TYR A 47 5.59 15.84 3.87
C TYR A 47 5.43 17.37 3.88
N SER A 48 4.73 17.93 2.89
CA SER A 48 4.50 19.38 2.79
C SER A 48 3.65 19.95 3.93
N ALA A 49 2.96 19.09 4.69
CA ALA A 49 2.18 19.53 5.86
C ALA A 49 3.08 20.00 7.01
N TYR A 50 4.39 19.75 6.93
CA TYR A 50 5.34 20.06 8.01
C TYR A 50 6.27 21.19 7.61
N SER A 51 6.89 21.82 8.63
CA SER A 51 7.88 22.87 8.40
C SER A 51 9.07 22.35 7.58
N SER A 52 9.81 23.26 6.93
CA SER A 52 10.93 22.86 6.10
C SER A 52 12.00 22.05 6.84
N ASN A 53 12.23 22.35 8.11
CA ASN A 53 13.18 21.59 8.94
C ASN A 53 12.72 20.15 9.17
N ILE A 54 11.44 19.97 9.48
CA ILE A 54 10.86 18.63 9.70
C ILE A 54 10.78 17.88 8.35
N ARG A 55 10.38 18.58 7.30
CA ARG A 55 10.30 17.98 5.96
C ARG A 55 11.64 17.41 5.52
N TRP A 56 12.73 18.13 5.78
CA TRP A 56 14.06 17.63 5.46
C TRP A 56 14.38 16.33 6.18
N LEU A 57 14.02 16.26 7.47
CA LEU A 57 14.21 15.03 8.27
C LEU A 57 13.37 13.87 7.73
N LEU A 58 12.14 14.15 7.30
CA LEU A 58 11.27 13.12 6.71
C LEU A 58 11.85 12.56 5.41
N ILE A 59 12.32 13.43 4.53
CA ILE A 59 12.95 13.04 3.27
C ILE A 59 14.22 12.22 3.54
N LYS A 60 14.98 12.63 4.54
CA LYS A 60 16.20 11.92 4.92
C LYS A 60 15.90 10.52 5.45
N LYS A 61 14.79 10.36 6.17
CA LYS A 61 14.35 9.05 6.67
C LYS A 61 13.89 8.15 5.52
N SER A 62 13.09 8.69 4.62
CA SER A 62 12.62 7.99 3.42
C SER A 62 12.29 9.02 2.35
N GLU A 63 12.86 8.86 1.16
CA GLU A 63 12.60 9.77 0.06
C GLU A 63 11.15 9.73 -0.40
N ASP A 64 10.53 8.56 -0.38
CA ASP A 64 9.17 8.37 -0.90
C ASP A 64 8.10 8.39 0.18
N GLY A 65 8.32 7.70 1.29
CA GLY A 65 7.34 7.59 2.36
C GLY A 65 7.63 6.44 3.30
N PHE A 66 6.89 6.41 4.38
CA PHE A 66 7.00 5.35 5.38
C PHE A 66 5.71 5.30 6.21
N SER A 67 5.55 4.21 6.97
CA SER A 67 4.41 4.05 7.86
C SER A 67 4.88 3.86 9.29
N ILE A 68 4.07 4.32 10.23
CA ILE A 68 4.30 4.10 11.67
C ILE A 68 2.99 3.77 12.35
N GLU A 69 3.06 2.91 13.36
CA GLU A 69 1.95 2.61 14.24
C GLU A 69 2.19 3.28 15.59
N LYS A 70 1.23 4.07 16.04
CA LYS A 70 1.30 4.67 17.38
C LYS A 70 0.90 3.66 18.44
N THR A 71 1.27 3.94 19.69
CA THR A 71 1.00 3.05 20.83
C THR A 71 -0.49 2.73 21.02
N ASN A 72 -1.38 3.61 20.51
CA ASN A 72 -2.83 3.39 20.56
C ASN A 72 -3.36 2.56 19.40
N GLY A 73 -2.48 2.02 18.55
CA GLY A 73 -2.86 1.21 17.39
C GLY A 73 -3.21 1.99 16.13
N GLN A 74 -3.14 3.33 16.19
CA GLN A 74 -3.43 4.16 15.01
C GLN A 74 -2.26 4.14 14.05
N TRP A 75 -2.52 3.78 12.79
CA TRP A 75 -1.52 3.79 11.72
C TRP A 75 -1.49 5.12 11.00
N TYR A 76 -0.29 5.53 10.63
CA TYR A 76 -0.01 6.73 9.84
C TYR A 76 0.88 6.34 8.66
N ILE A 77 0.58 6.89 7.50
CA ILE A 77 1.45 6.83 6.32
C ILE A 77 1.89 8.25 6.01
N PHE A 78 3.20 8.47 5.97
CA PHE A 78 3.79 9.76 5.56
C PHE A 78 4.35 9.59 4.16
N TYR A 79 4.09 10.53 3.27
CA TYR A 79 4.52 10.43 1.89
C TYR A 79 5.07 11.74 1.37
N ASN A 80 6.00 11.65 0.40
CA ASN A 80 6.60 12.80 -0.24
C ASN A 80 5.71 13.26 -1.39
N ASP A 81 4.96 14.32 -1.18
CA ASP A 81 4.01 14.85 -2.15
C ASP A 81 4.67 15.67 -3.27
N GLU A 82 6.00 15.82 -3.25
CA GLU A 82 6.73 16.38 -4.38
C GLU A 82 6.88 15.40 -5.54
N LYS A 83 6.68 14.10 -5.29
CA LYS A 83 6.72 13.08 -6.33
C LYS A 83 5.44 13.13 -7.15
N ASP A 84 5.48 12.57 -8.38
CA ASP A 84 4.29 12.51 -9.22
C ASP A 84 3.23 11.57 -8.61
N TYR A 85 2.00 11.73 -9.09
CA TYR A 85 0.85 11.00 -8.53
C TYR A 85 1.02 9.48 -8.61
N GLY A 86 1.53 8.98 -9.73
CA GLY A 86 1.72 7.53 -9.90
C GLY A 86 2.68 6.95 -8.87
N ARG A 87 3.78 7.66 -8.63
CA ARG A 87 4.78 7.25 -7.64
C ARG A 87 4.22 7.36 -6.21
N VAL A 88 3.48 8.44 -5.93
CA VAL A 88 2.82 8.61 -4.62
C VAL A 88 1.82 7.48 -4.38
N ASN A 89 0.97 7.20 -5.35
CA ASN A 89 -0.03 6.13 -5.22
C ASN A 89 0.63 4.76 -4.99
N HIS A 90 1.73 4.50 -5.68
CA HIS A 90 2.51 3.27 -5.48
C HIS A 90 3.09 3.23 -4.05
N THR A 91 3.63 4.34 -3.57
CA THR A 91 4.16 4.45 -2.20
C THR A 91 3.07 4.17 -1.17
N ILE A 92 1.90 4.79 -1.31
CA ILE A 92 0.78 4.55 -0.39
C ILE A 92 0.39 3.08 -0.38
N MET A 93 0.27 2.46 -1.56
CA MET A 93 -0.07 1.04 -1.64
C MET A 93 1.00 0.14 -1.04
N HIS A 94 2.27 0.49 -1.22
CA HIS A 94 3.40 -0.21 -0.62
C HIS A 94 3.30 -0.20 0.91
N GLU A 95 3.01 0.96 1.50
CA GLU A 95 2.86 1.08 2.96
C GLU A 95 1.61 0.37 3.45
N ILE A 96 0.51 0.41 2.69
CA ILE A 96 -0.69 -0.39 3.00
C ILE A 96 -0.32 -1.86 3.05
N GLY A 97 0.52 -2.31 2.13
CA GLY A 97 1.00 -3.70 2.12
C GLY A 97 1.70 -4.09 3.41
N HIS A 98 2.58 -3.24 3.92
CA HIS A 98 3.25 -3.50 5.20
C HIS A 98 2.25 -3.63 6.36
N ILE A 99 1.22 -2.80 6.36
CA ILE A 99 0.18 -2.82 7.40
C ILE A 99 -0.66 -4.09 7.28
N VAL A 100 -1.15 -4.40 6.08
CA VAL A 100 -2.07 -5.52 5.84
C VAL A 100 -1.36 -6.87 6.03
N LEU A 101 -0.08 -6.96 5.63
CA LEU A 101 0.71 -8.17 5.77
C LEU A 101 1.34 -8.29 7.16
N ASP A 102 1.10 -7.30 8.02
CA ASP A 102 1.55 -7.28 9.42
C ASP A 102 3.07 -7.43 9.56
N HIS A 103 3.81 -6.67 8.78
CA HIS A 103 5.27 -6.67 8.85
C HIS A 103 5.72 -5.84 10.04
N SER A 104 6.26 -6.51 11.06
CA SER A 104 6.77 -5.85 12.27
C SER A 104 8.20 -5.34 12.12
N GLU A 105 8.94 -5.86 11.13
CA GLU A 105 10.33 -5.50 10.89
C GLU A 105 10.60 -5.37 9.39
N ASP A 106 11.54 -4.49 9.05
CA ASP A 106 12.06 -4.42 7.70
C ASP A 106 12.98 -5.60 7.47
N SER A 107 12.65 -6.44 6.50
CA SER A 107 13.46 -7.56 6.08
C SER A 107 13.41 -7.67 4.58
N GLU A 108 14.38 -8.37 4.00
CA GLU A 108 14.38 -8.62 2.56
C GLU A 108 13.11 -9.37 2.13
N LEU A 109 12.65 -10.31 2.96
CA LEU A 109 11.43 -11.05 2.68
C LEU A 109 10.20 -10.14 2.73
N ALA A 110 10.09 -9.29 3.77
CA ALA A 110 8.99 -8.35 3.91
C ALA A 110 8.92 -7.40 2.72
N GLU A 111 10.07 -6.89 2.26
CA GLU A 111 10.12 -6.01 1.10
C GLU A 111 9.70 -6.72 -0.19
N LYS A 112 10.06 -7.98 -0.37
CA LYS A 112 9.62 -8.75 -1.53
C LYS A 112 8.11 -9.00 -1.50
N GLU A 113 7.57 -9.32 -0.33
CA GLU A 113 6.13 -9.53 -0.16
C GLU A 113 5.36 -8.25 -0.48
N VAL A 114 5.80 -7.11 0.03
CA VAL A 114 5.09 -5.85 -0.17
C VAL A 114 5.24 -5.34 -1.60
N LYS A 115 6.37 -5.57 -2.26
CA LYS A 115 6.52 -5.24 -3.67
C LYS A 115 5.52 -6.01 -4.52
N PHE A 116 5.37 -7.29 -4.26
CA PHE A 116 4.39 -8.11 -4.97
C PHE A 116 2.96 -7.65 -4.65
N PHE A 117 2.66 -7.38 -3.38
CA PHE A 117 1.37 -6.87 -2.94
C PHE A 117 0.99 -5.60 -3.71
N ALA A 118 1.87 -4.60 -3.72
CA ALA A 118 1.60 -3.33 -4.39
C ALA A 118 1.44 -3.51 -5.90
N LYS A 119 2.31 -4.31 -6.51
CA LYS A 119 2.23 -4.58 -7.94
C LYS A 119 0.91 -5.25 -8.32
N TYR A 120 0.50 -6.26 -7.55
CA TYR A 120 -0.74 -6.98 -7.80
C TYR A 120 -1.96 -6.08 -7.56
N ALA A 121 -1.94 -5.31 -6.47
CA ALA A 121 -3.05 -4.40 -6.14
C ALA A 121 -3.22 -3.29 -7.18
N LEU A 122 -2.12 -2.84 -7.78
CA LEU A 122 -2.13 -1.78 -8.79
C LEU A 122 -2.12 -2.31 -10.22
N ALA A 123 -2.25 -3.63 -10.41
CA ALA A 123 -2.29 -4.27 -11.73
C ALA A 123 -3.75 -4.44 -12.20
N PRO A 124 -4.38 -3.36 -12.70
CA PRO A 124 -5.83 -3.31 -12.82
C PRO A 124 -6.45 -4.27 -13.84
N PRO A 125 -5.83 -4.56 -15.00
CA PRO A 125 -6.56 -5.29 -16.04
C PRO A 125 -7.05 -6.68 -15.61
N VAL A 126 -6.18 -7.45 -14.95
CA VAL A 126 -6.53 -8.82 -14.51
C VAL A 126 -7.51 -8.78 -13.34
N LEU A 127 -7.23 -7.90 -12.37
CA LEU A 127 -8.06 -7.78 -11.17
C LEU A 127 -9.46 -7.28 -11.52
N ILE A 128 -9.56 -6.30 -12.41
CA ILE A 128 -10.86 -5.74 -12.82
C ILE A 128 -11.68 -6.75 -13.59
N HIS A 129 -11.04 -7.51 -14.47
CA HIS A 129 -11.73 -8.58 -15.17
C HIS A 129 -12.32 -9.58 -14.16
N LYS A 130 -11.56 -9.95 -13.15
CA LYS A 130 -12.02 -10.87 -12.10
C LYS A 130 -13.16 -10.25 -11.29
N LEU A 131 -13.05 -8.98 -10.92
CA LEU A 131 -14.12 -8.28 -10.20
C LEU A 131 -15.40 -8.17 -11.03
N LYS A 132 -15.29 -7.95 -12.34
CA LYS A 132 -16.43 -7.91 -13.24
C LYS A 132 -17.11 -9.27 -13.38
N LEU A 133 -16.35 -10.36 -13.34
CA LEU A 133 -16.92 -11.70 -13.37
C LEU A 133 -17.68 -12.00 -12.10
N ASP A 134 -17.17 -11.53 -10.94
CA ASP A 134 -17.81 -11.75 -9.64
C ASP A 134 -18.99 -10.80 -9.41
N ASN A 135 -19.02 -9.64 -10.08
CA ASN A 135 -20.05 -8.61 -9.95
C ASN A 135 -20.41 -8.06 -11.34
N PRO A 136 -21.15 -8.84 -12.16
CA PRO A 136 -21.40 -8.44 -13.55
C PRO A 136 -22.22 -7.17 -13.71
N GLU A 137 -22.90 -6.69 -12.67
CA GLU A 137 -23.70 -5.47 -12.71
C GLU A 137 -22.94 -4.21 -12.30
N SER A 138 -21.69 -4.32 -11.89
CA SER A 138 -20.90 -3.17 -11.48
C SER A 138 -20.03 -2.61 -12.58
#